data_a4ebd872304a3b314b30be284eae2631
#
_entry.id   a4ebd872304a3b314b30be284eae2631
#
_cell.length_a   1.000
_cell.length_b   1.000
_cell.length_c   1.000
_cell.angle_alpha   90.00
_cell.angle_beta   90.00
_cell.angle_gamma   90.00
#
_symmetry.space_group_name_H-M   'P 1'
#
loop_
_entity.id
_entity.type
_entity.pdbx_description
1 polymer ?
#
loop_
_entity_poly.entity_id
_entity_poly.type
_entity_poly.pdbx_seq_one_letter_code
_entity_poly.pdbx_strand_id
1 'polypeptide(L)' 'MTLIEISVEYRAQATVIQQRLRELQTQLPELDPDQRSTMEGRIRMLTVMWREARDLAVLCERYYDRGYRRNGKYTL' A
#
# COMPACT_ATOMS: atom_id res chain seq x y z
N MET A 1 13.36 -8.23 -12.84
CA MET A 1 12.44 -7.18 -12.38
C MET A 1 13.23 -6.15 -11.59
N THR A 2 13.10 -4.88 -11.90
CA THR A 2 13.82 -3.82 -11.21
C THR A 2 13.08 -3.37 -9.95
N LEU A 3 13.78 -2.69 -9.03
CA LEU A 3 13.16 -2.15 -7.83
C LEU A 3 12.07 -1.12 -8.16
N ILE A 4 12.27 -0.34 -9.23
CA ILE A 4 11.26 0.65 -9.62
C ILE A 4 9.99 -0.03 -10.16
N GLU A 5 10.12 -1.13 -10.88
CA GLU A 5 8.97 -1.91 -11.34
C GLU A 5 8.21 -2.52 -10.16
N ILE A 6 8.93 -3.04 -9.16
CA ILE A 6 8.32 -3.57 -7.94
C ILE A 6 7.58 -2.47 -7.19
N SER A 7 8.16 -1.27 -7.09
CA SER A 7 7.50 -0.14 -6.42
C SER A 7 6.20 0.26 -7.12
N VAL A 8 6.17 0.24 -8.45
CA VAL A 8 4.96 0.52 -9.23
C VAL A 8 3.88 -0.50 -8.93
N GLU A 9 4.23 -1.78 -8.83
CA GLU A 9 3.28 -2.85 -8.48
C GLU A 9 2.71 -2.65 -7.07
N TYR A 10 3.55 -2.34 -6.09
CA TYR A 10 3.10 -2.10 -4.71
C TYR A 10 2.21 -0.86 -4.63
N ARG A 11 2.51 0.20 -5.37
CA ARG A 11 1.64 1.38 -5.43
C ARG A 11 0.29 1.06 -6.06
N ALA A 12 0.28 0.26 -7.11
CA ALA A 12 -0.96 -0.18 -7.74
C ALA A 12 -1.81 -0.99 -6.76
N GLN A 13 -1.19 -1.91 -6.02
CA GLN A 13 -1.87 -2.69 -4.98
C GLN A 13 -2.43 -1.77 -3.88
N ALA A 14 -1.64 -0.80 -3.42
CA ALA A 14 -2.09 0.15 -2.41
C ALA A 14 -3.30 0.96 -2.89
N THR A 15 -3.31 1.38 -4.15
CA THR A 15 -4.44 2.11 -4.73
C THR A 15 -5.70 1.26 -4.76
N VAL A 16 -5.61 0.00 -5.18
CA VAL A 16 -6.74 -0.92 -5.20
C VAL A 16 -7.30 -1.13 -3.80
N ILE A 17 -6.43 -1.37 -2.82
CA ILE A 17 -6.83 -1.56 -1.42
C ILE A 17 -7.50 -0.29 -0.89
N GLN A 18 -6.97 0.88 -1.19
CA GLN A 18 -7.54 2.15 -0.77
C GLN A 18 -8.94 2.37 -1.33
N GLN A 19 -9.16 2.04 -2.60
CA GLN A 19 -10.50 2.11 -3.21
C GLN A 19 -11.47 1.16 -2.51
N ARG A 20 -11.04 -0.05 -2.22
CA ARG A 20 -11.84 -1.03 -1.49
C ARG A 20 -12.19 -0.54 -0.09
N LEU A 21 -11.24 0.07 0.61
CA LEU A 21 -11.47 0.68 1.92
C LEU A 21 -12.56 1.75 1.86
N ARG A 22 -12.51 2.63 0.88
CA ARG A 22 -13.52 3.68 0.69
C ARG A 22 -14.90 3.10 0.46
N GLU A 23 -15.01 2.06 -0.39
CA GLU A 23 -16.28 1.38 -0.63
C GLU A 23 -16.85 0.79 0.65
N LEU A 24 -16.03 0.08 1.43
CA LEU A 24 -16.47 -0.52 2.69
C LEU A 24 -16.86 0.51 3.71
N GLN A 25 -16.12 1.62 3.83
CA GLN A 25 -16.44 2.72 4.73
C GLN A 25 -17.77 3.39 4.37
N THR A 26 -18.09 3.49 3.09
CA THR A 26 -19.37 4.02 2.60
C THR A 26 -20.52 3.12 2.98
N GLN A 27 -20.33 1.80 2.98
CA GLN A 27 -21.36 0.82 3.31
C GLN A 27 -21.58 0.68 4.83
N LEU A 28 -20.58 1.03 5.62
CA LEU A 28 -20.58 0.80 7.07
C LEU A 28 -21.82 1.35 7.81
N PRO A 29 -22.27 2.59 7.55
CA PRO A 29 -23.43 3.15 8.26
C PRO A 29 -24.75 2.42 7.98
N GLU A 30 -24.84 1.68 6.89
CA GLU A 30 -26.06 0.98 6.47
C GLU A 30 -26.17 -0.42 7.06
N LEU A 31 -25.13 -0.90 7.77
CA LEU A 31 -25.07 -2.25 8.30
C LEU A 31 -25.64 -2.34 9.71
N ASP A 32 -26.17 -3.54 10.03
CA ASP A 32 -26.56 -3.89 11.40
C ASP A 32 -25.34 -3.91 12.32
N PRO A 33 -25.51 -3.74 13.66
CA PRO A 33 -24.37 -3.72 14.58
C PRO A 33 -23.45 -4.93 14.48
N ASP A 34 -23.99 -6.15 14.28
CA ASP A 34 -23.20 -7.37 14.15
C ASP A 34 -22.39 -7.37 12.85
N GLN A 35 -23.03 -7.00 11.74
CA GLN A 35 -22.37 -6.88 10.45
C GLN A 35 -21.33 -5.76 10.46
N ARG A 36 -21.64 -4.67 11.14
CA ARG A 36 -20.72 -3.53 11.29
C ARG A 36 -19.43 -3.95 11.99
N SER A 37 -19.54 -4.72 13.06
CA SER A 37 -18.36 -5.22 13.78
C SER A 37 -17.45 -6.05 12.89
N THR A 38 -18.01 -6.96 12.09
CA THR A 38 -17.27 -7.77 11.13
C THR A 38 -16.61 -6.90 10.06
N MET A 39 -17.36 -5.91 9.55
CA MET A 39 -16.85 -5.00 8.53
C MET A 39 -15.72 -4.13 9.07
N GLU A 40 -15.82 -3.65 10.30
CA GLU A 40 -14.75 -2.88 10.95
C GLU A 40 -13.47 -3.69 11.06
N GLY A 41 -13.58 -5.00 11.35
CA GLY A 41 -12.43 -5.91 11.36
C GLY A 41 -11.77 -6.01 9.98
N ARG A 42 -12.57 -6.13 8.92
CA ARG A 42 -12.06 -6.14 7.55
C ARG A 42 -11.38 -4.83 7.18
N ILE A 43 -11.97 -3.70 7.55
CA ILE A 43 -11.42 -2.37 7.31
C ILE A 43 -10.06 -2.24 7.99
N ARG A 44 -9.92 -2.69 9.24
CA ARG A 44 -8.65 -2.67 9.95
C ARG A 44 -7.59 -3.51 9.25
N MET A 45 -7.95 -4.72 8.82
CA MET A 45 -7.03 -5.60 8.09
C MET A 45 -6.57 -4.96 6.78
N LEU A 46 -7.50 -4.43 5.99
CA LEU A 46 -7.18 -3.77 4.73
C LEU A 46 -6.33 -2.51 4.94
N THR A 47 -6.57 -1.78 6.02
CA THR A 47 -5.76 -0.60 6.37
C THR A 47 -4.30 -0.99 6.62
N VAL A 48 -4.07 -2.09 7.34
CA VAL A 48 -2.73 -2.60 7.57
C VAL A 48 -2.08 -3.03 6.25
N MET A 49 -2.81 -3.76 5.42
CA MET A 49 -2.32 -4.18 4.10
C MET A 49 -1.98 -2.98 3.20
N TRP A 50 -2.81 -1.95 3.23
CA TRP A 50 -2.56 -0.73 2.47
C TRP A 50 -1.28 -0.04 2.93
N ARG A 51 -1.08 0.09 4.25
CA ARG A 51 0.13 0.70 4.81
C ARG A 51 1.37 -0.09 4.43
N GLU A 52 1.30 -1.41 4.53
CA GLU A 52 2.42 -2.29 4.16
C GLU A 52 2.77 -2.16 2.68
N ALA A 53 1.77 -2.17 1.80
CA ALA A 53 2.00 -2.01 0.36
C ALA A 53 2.61 -0.63 0.05
N ARG A 54 2.10 0.42 0.68
CA ARG A 54 2.62 1.78 0.50
C ARG A 54 4.07 1.89 1.00
N ASP A 55 4.33 1.35 2.18
CA ASP A 55 5.66 1.41 2.79
C ASP A 55 6.67 0.62 1.97
N LEU A 56 6.29 -0.54 1.43
CA LEU A 56 7.13 -1.32 0.55
C LEU A 56 7.44 -0.56 -0.75
N ALA A 57 6.45 0.13 -1.32
CA ALA A 57 6.65 0.95 -2.51
C ALA A 57 7.68 2.06 -2.24
N VAL A 58 7.51 2.78 -1.13
CA VAL A 58 8.43 3.85 -0.73
C VAL A 58 9.82 3.29 -0.48
N LEU A 59 9.92 2.15 0.18
CA LEU A 59 11.20 1.50 0.48
C LEU A 59 11.93 1.12 -0.81
N CYS A 60 11.23 0.51 -1.77
CA CYS A 60 11.82 0.14 -3.06
C CYS A 60 12.31 1.36 -3.82
N GLU A 61 11.54 2.45 -3.81
CA GLU A 61 11.93 3.70 -4.45
C GLU A 61 13.20 4.28 -3.81
N ARG A 62 13.27 4.28 -2.49
CA ARG A 62 14.44 4.78 -1.76
C ARG A 62 15.69 3.95 -2.02
N TYR A 63 15.56 2.63 -2.05
CA TYR A 63 16.68 1.75 -2.35
C TYR A 63 17.16 1.93 -3.79
N TYR A 64 16.25 2.12 -4.72
CA TYR A 64 16.61 2.42 -6.10
C TYR A 64 17.43 3.70 -6.20
N ASP A 65 16.97 4.78 -5.58
CA ASP A 65 17.66 6.08 -5.57
C ASP A 65 19.03 5.98 -4.92
N ARG A 66 19.13 5.31 -3.77
CA ARG A 66 20.41 5.13 -3.07
C ARG A 66 21.39 4.31 -3.89
N GLY A 67 20.93 3.23 -4.49
CA GLY A 67 21.76 2.38 -5.34
C GLY A 67 22.28 3.15 -6.54
N TYR A 68 21.43 3.93 -7.18
CA TYR A 68 21.80 4.76 -8.30
C TYR A 68 22.84 5.81 -7.92
N ARG A 69 22.63 6.50 -6.81
CA ARG A 69 23.57 7.51 -6.31
C ARG A 69 24.91 6.92 -5.92
N ARG A 70 24.92 5.75 -5.29
CA ARG A 70 26.14 5.04 -4.94
C ARG A 70 26.92 4.68 -6.19
N ASN A 71 26.27 4.13 -7.19
CA ASN A 71 26.90 3.78 -8.45
C ASN A 71 27.52 5.01 -9.12
N GLY A 72 26.82 6.14 -9.08
CA GLY A 72 27.32 7.39 -9.59
C GLY A 72 28.57 7.89 -8.86
N LYS A 73 28.63 7.71 -7.55
CA LYS A 73 29.80 8.07 -6.75
C LYS A 73 31.00 7.15 -7.00
N TYR A 74 30.75 5.86 -7.15
CA TYR A 74 31.82 4.87 -7.34
C TYR A 74 32.38 4.84 -8.76
N THR A 75 31.65 5.32 -9.72
CA THR A 75 32.11 5.38 -11.09
C THR A 75 32.99 6.61 -11.37
N LEU A 76 33.06 7.50 -10.44
CA LEU A 76 33.96 8.65 -10.53
C LEU A 76 35.39 8.27 -10.17
#